data_bdf3c26675c000dd9b04638664fb7ff5
#
_entry.id   bdf3c26675c000dd9b04638664fb7ff5
#
_cell.length_a   1.000
_cell.length_b   1.000
_cell.length_c   1.000
_cell.angle_alpha   90.00
_cell.angle_beta   90.00
_cell.angle_gamma   90.00
#
_symmetry.space_group_name_H-M   'P 1'
#
loop_
_entity.id
_entity.type
_entity.pdbx_description
1 polymer ?
#
loop_
_entity_poly.entity_id
_entity_poly.type
_entity_poly.pdbx_seq_one_letter_code
_entity_poly.pdbx_strand_id
1 'polypeptide(L)'
;MKRIIVFTNEIFEKTKSFLQDNNEQFGFLLTGVCRTNDAIKLLVREFLPAEQENLTYRHGGGVCPTPEFQLSVYSLCKNEGYHLIDVHSHPFTTTSVTFSGIDDRSELGDSQYEGTFGFTSRWVPGIFHASMVFGQESIDARIYDFGQKTISPLDEIRIISRYPRRIIPTSANRKKSVSSFNLFKKNENPKYEINYSQYSRQILAFGKLGQQELAKSIIGVVGAGGLGSVVVELLTRLGVGKIICADDDIIEVSNLSRVIGSTPKDVELKRRKVELLERHAQRINPNVEFKAVPESILNPSALIGFKDADYIIGCTDTQSSRMILNSFSMQYLIPYIDLGFGIEVDENKKIITSAAGKVRVIIPGEWCIQCIGEINQREVQLELMSDFDRKRQIERGYISGVNIPDPSVIFLNTTVVSLGICEFLNLLINFKKPVQYIFYDMQETTIRSLTSARQEDCIVCGINGVFALGDLAPLSDVRGKEPLKNIPSVSKEE
;
A
#
# COMPACT_ATOMS: atom_id res chain seq x y z
N MET A 1 11.36 13.34 -8.10
CA MET A 1 10.13 12.58 -7.83
C MET A 1 10.23 11.25 -8.54
N LYS A 2 10.04 10.11 -7.82
CA LYS A 2 10.06 8.77 -8.42
C LYS A 2 8.76 8.51 -9.18
N ARG A 3 8.85 7.72 -10.26
CA ARG A 3 7.73 7.30 -11.10
C ARG A 3 7.63 5.78 -11.07
N ILE A 4 6.54 5.26 -10.54
CA ILE A 4 6.40 3.85 -10.18
C ILE A 4 5.09 3.31 -10.77
N ILE A 5 5.10 2.10 -11.35
CA ILE A 5 3.89 1.35 -11.65
C ILE A 5 3.71 0.29 -10.58
N VAL A 6 2.49 0.14 -10.06
CA VAL A 6 2.14 -0.85 -9.05
C VAL A 6 1.09 -1.80 -9.59
N PHE A 7 1.43 -3.08 -9.65
CA PHE A 7 0.54 -4.17 -10.05
C PHE A 7 0.18 -5.04 -8.84
N THR A 8 -0.98 -5.67 -8.92
CA THR A 8 -1.19 -6.93 -8.21
C THR A 8 -0.64 -8.08 -9.05
N ASN A 9 -0.32 -9.20 -8.39
CA ASN A 9 0.23 -10.37 -9.10
C ASN A 9 -0.74 -10.92 -10.17
N GLU A 10 -2.01 -10.95 -9.85
CA GLU A 10 -3.05 -11.45 -10.77
C GLU A 10 -3.04 -10.66 -12.09
N ILE A 11 -3.13 -9.33 -12.02
CA ILE A 11 -3.15 -8.48 -13.21
C ILE A 11 -1.82 -8.54 -13.96
N PHE A 12 -0.70 -8.58 -13.23
CA PHE A 12 0.62 -8.68 -13.86
C PHE A 12 0.79 -9.99 -14.65
N GLU A 13 0.44 -11.14 -14.06
CA GLU A 13 0.58 -12.42 -14.73
C GLU A 13 -0.42 -12.57 -15.89
N LYS A 14 -1.64 -12.04 -15.76
CA LYS A 14 -2.62 -11.96 -16.84
C LYS A 14 -2.07 -11.16 -18.03
N THR A 15 -1.53 -9.96 -17.75
CA THR A 15 -0.93 -9.10 -18.78
C THR A 15 0.27 -9.79 -19.43
N LYS A 16 1.18 -10.33 -18.63
CA LYS A 16 2.37 -11.01 -19.14
C LYS A 16 2.02 -12.24 -19.98
N SER A 17 1.09 -13.08 -19.53
CA SER A 17 0.65 -14.27 -20.25
C SER A 17 0.03 -13.93 -21.59
N PHE A 18 -0.79 -12.88 -21.68
CA PHE A 18 -1.37 -12.41 -22.92
C PHE A 18 -0.32 -11.89 -23.90
N LEU A 19 0.69 -11.14 -23.39
CA LEU A 19 1.74 -10.56 -24.23
C LEU A 19 2.81 -11.58 -24.68
N GLN A 20 2.85 -12.77 -24.08
CA GLN A 20 3.76 -13.86 -24.47
C GLN A 20 3.20 -14.67 -25.64
N ASP A 21 3.30 -14.16 -26.85
CA ASP A 21 2.93 -14.83 -28.12
C ASP A 21 4.11 -14.71 -29.11
N ASN A 22 4.02 -15.43 -30.25
CA ASN A 22 5.00 -15.36 -31.35
C ASN A 22 4.87 -14.06 -32.15
N ASN A 23 3.72 -13.44 -32.14
CA ASN A 23 3.48 -12.12 -32.74
C ASN A 23 3.41 -11.05 -31.65
N GLU A 24 3.68 -9.80 -32.00
CA GLU A 24 3.45 -8.69 -31.10
C GLU A 24 1.99 -8.63 -30.66
N GLN A 25 1.78 -8.42 -29.38
CA GLN A 25 0.48 -8.24 -28.74
C GLN A 25 0.38 -6.82 -28.19
N PHE A 26 -0.84 -6.34 -28.08
CA PHE A 26 -1.15 -5.00 -27.57
C PHE A 26 -2.30 -5.03 -26.57
N GLY A 27 -2.32 -4.08 -25.66
CA GLY A 27 -3.42 -3.84 -24.75
C GLY A 27 -3.26 -2.54 -23.98
N PHE A 28 -4.24 -2.23 -23.18
CA PHE A 28 -4.23 -1.08 -22.29
C PHE A 28 -4.33 -1.49 -20.81
N LEU A 29 -3.69 -0.74 -19.93
CA LEU A 29 -3.89 -0.84 -18.50
C LEU A 29 -4.58 0.43 -18.02
N LEU A 30 -5.73 0.27 -17.39
CA LEU A 30 -6.41 1.34 -16.68
C LEU A 30 -5.80 1.48 -15.29
N THR A 31 -5.47 2.69 -14.89
CA THR A 31 -4.81 2.93 -13.61
C THR A 31 -5.47 4.06 -12.81
N GLY A 32 -5.50 3.87 -11.49
CA GLY A 32 -5.58 4.98 -10.56
C GLY A 32 -4.21 5.62 -10.36
N VAL A 33 -4.16 6.65 -9.52
CA VAL A 33 -2.91 7.36 -9.22
C VAL A 33 -2.78 7.60 -7.72
N CYS A 34 -1.56 7.50 -7.22
CA CYS A 34 -1.20 7.95 -5.88
C CYS A 34 -0.07 8.98 -6.00
N ARG A 35 -0.35 10.20 -5.58
CA ARG A 35 0.63 11.29 -5.54
C ARG A 35 1.10 11.49 -4.11
N THR A 36 2.41 11.49 -3.96
CA THR A 36 3.10 11.84 -2.71
C THR A 36 4.18 12.89 -2.99
N ASN A 37 4.81 13.40 -1.95
CA ASN A 37 5.90 14.39 -2.13
C ASN A 37 7.10 13.80 -2.90
N ASP A 38 7.34 12.49 -2.76
CA ASP A 38 8.53 11.82 -3.29
C ASP A 38 8.25 10.97 -4.54
N ALA A 39 6.98 10.61 -4.80
CA ALA A 39 6.65 9.69 -5.89
C ALA A 39 5.27 9.95 -6.53
N ILE A 40 5.17 9.58 -7.82
CA ILE A 40 3.92 9.32 -8.52
C ILE A 40 3.85 7.81 -8.74
N LYS A 41 2.77 7.18 -8.25
CA LYS A 41 2.52 5.75 -8.43
C LYS A 41 1.28 5.57 -9.31
N LEU A 42 1.41 4.90 -10.45
CA LEU A 42 0.28 4.44 -11.26
C LEU A 42 -0.16 3.09 -10.74
N LEU A 43 -1.39 3.00 -10.24
CA LEU A 43 -1.96 1.81 -9.59
C LEU A 43 -2.79 1.04 -10.59
N VAL A 44 -2.29 -0.09 -11.06
CA VAL A 44 -2.96 -0.86 -12.13
C VAL A 44 -4.22 -1.51 -11.58
N ARG A 45 -5.37 -1.14 -12.16
CA ARG A 45 -6.70 -1.60 -11.79
C ARG A 45 -7.19 -2.73 -12.68
N GLU A 46 -6.97 -2.60 -13.99
CA GLU A 46 -7.52 -3.51 -14.99
C GLU A 46 -6.62 -3.59 -16.22
N PHE A 47 -6.59 -4.76 -16.84
CA PHE A 47 -5.95 -4.98 -18.13
C PHE A 47 -7.01 -5.24 -19.19
N LEU A 48 -6.97 -4.46 -20.27
CA LEU A 48 -7.83 -4.53 -21.44
C LEU A 48 -6.99 -5.04 -22.63
N PRO A 49 -7.03 -6.34 -22.93
CA PRO A 49 -6.32 -6.90 -24.09
C PRO A 49 -6.95 -6.44 -25.39
N ALA A 50 -6.14 -6.19 -26.42
CA ALA A 50 -6.62 -6.01 -27.78
C ALA A 50 -6.75 -7.39 -28.43
N GLU A 51 -7.98 -7.94 -28.43
CA GLU A 51 -8.29 -9.19 -29.10
C GLU A 51 -8.20 -9.01 -30.65
N GLN A 52 -8.26 -10.11 -31.40
CA GLN A 52 -8.06 -10.08 -32.86
C GLN A 52 -8.97 -9.06 -33.62
N GLU A 53 -10.22 -8.92 -33.20
CA GLU A 53 -11.16 -7.93 -33.74
C GLU A 53 -10.81 -6.48 -33.43
N ASN A 54 -10.01 -6.26 -32.37
CA ASN A 54 -9.56 -4.95 -31.91
C ASN A 54 -8.23 -4.53 -32.56
N LEU A 55 -7.71 -5.29 -33.49
CA LEU A 55 -6.44 -5.02 -34.15
C LEU A 55 -6.63 -4.75 -35.67
N THR A 56 -6.03 -3.67 -36.16
CA THR A 56 -5.96 -3.33 -37.58
C THR A 56 -4.97 -4.25 -38.28
N TYR A 57 -3.82 -4.50 -37.65
CA TYR A 57 -2.83 -5.49 -38.09
C TYR A 57 -2.03 -6.02 -36.93
N ARG A 58 -1.47 -7.23 -37.10
CA ARG A 58 -0.61 -7.89 -36.14
C ARG A 58 0.37 -8.83 -36.84
N HIS A 59 1.66 -8.63 -36.62
CA HIS A 59 2.72 -9.50 -37.12
C HIS A 59 3.94 -9.46 -36.17
N GLY A 60 5.03 -10.16 -36.50
CA GLY A 60 6.20 -10.27 -35.66
C GLY A 60 7.00 -8.99 -35.43
N GLY A 61 6.73 -7.90 -36.11
CA GLY A 61 7.44 -6.62 -36.00
C GLY A 61 6.51 -5.43 -35.93
N GLY A 62 5.24 -5.63 -35.51
CA GLY A 62 4.30 -4.54 -35.31
C GLY A 62 2.89 -4.99 -35.03
N VAL A 63 2.22 -4.22 -34.22
CA VAL A 63 0.81 -4.38 -33.81
C VAL A 63 0.14 -3.00 -33.79
N CYS A 64 -1.10 -2.90 -34.24
CA CYS A 64 -1.84 -1.65 -34.22
C CYS A 64 -3.29 -1.92 -33.82
N PRO A 65 -3.76 -1.31 -32.71
CA PRO A 65 -5.15 -1.40 -32.31
C PRO A 65 -6.06 -0.63 -33.30
N THR A 66 -7.33 -1.04 -33.38
CA THR A 66 -8.34 -0.32 -34.17
C THR A 66 -8.65 1.04 -33.51
N PRO A 67 -9.01 2.07 -34.33
CA PRO A 67 -9.43 3.37 -33.78
C PRO A 67 -10.63 3.26 -32.84
N GLU A 68 -11.57 2.35 -33.13
CA GLU A 68 -12.77 2.12 -32.30
C GLU A 68 -12.40 1.62 -30.91
N PHE A 69 -11.47 0.66 -30.82
CA PHE A 69 -10.99 0.15 -29.54
C PHE A 69 -10.26 1.26 -28.76
N GLN A 70 -9.36 2.00 -29.39
CA GLN A 70 -8.67 3.11 -28.76
C GLN A 70 -9.65 4.17 -28.22
N LEU A 71 -10.62 4.59 -29.03
CA LEU A 71 -11.62 5.59 -28.61
C LEU A 71 -12.50 5.09 -27.46
N SER A 72 -12.85 3.81 -27.44
CA SER A 72 -13.59 3.23 -26.31
C SER A 72 -12.82 3.34 -25.01
N VAL A 73 -11.52 3.03 -25.03
CA VAL A 73 -10.64 3.14 -23.84
C VAL A 73 -10.44 4.60 -23.42
N TYR A 74 -10.21 5.51 -24.37
CA TYR A 74 -10.08 6.93 -24.04
C TYR A 74 -11.38 7.54 -23.50
N SER A 75 -12.54 7.09 -23.98
CA SER A 75 -13.83 7.49 -23.45
C SER A 75 -14.01 7.02 -22.01
N LEU A 76 -13.58 5.79 -21.71
CA LEU A 76 -13.60 5.25 -20.34
C LEU A 76 -12.67 6.06 -19.43
N CYS A 77 -11.44 6.35 -19.85
CA CYS A 77 -10.51 7.20 -19.10
C CYS A 77 -11.11 8.59 -18.83
N LYS A 78 -11.78 9.19 -19.83
CA LYS A 78 -12.40 10.52 -19.70
C LYS A 78 -13.56 10.54 -18.73
N ASN A 79 -14.40 9.49 -18.75
CA ASN A 79 -15.61 9.42 -17.93
C ASN A 79 -15.30 9.09 -16.47
N GLU A 80 -14.36 8.16 -16.24
CA GLU A 80 -14.02 7.62 -14.92
C GLU A 80 -12.76 8.27 -14.31
N GLY A 81 -12.04 9.10 -15.09
CA GLY A 81 -10.81 9.76 -14.65
C GLY A 81 -9.59 8.84 -14.61
N TYR A 82 -9.65 7.63 -15.18
CA TYR A 82 -8.50 6.73 -15.17
C TYR A 82 -7.30 7.29 -15.93
N HIS A 83 -6.12 6.95 -15.45
CA HIS A 83 -4.87 7.14 -16.16
C HIS A 83 -4.56 5.91 -17.01
N LEU A 84 -3.70 6.04 -18.00
CA LEU A 84 -3.53 5.06 -19.06
C LEU A 84 -2.07 4.58 -19.16
N ILE A 85 -1.91 3.28 -19.42
CA ILE A 85 -0.63 2.69 -19.85
C ILE A 85 -0.90 1.84 -21.08
N ASP A 86 -0.22 2.13 -22.19
CA ASP A 86 -0.17 1.25 -23.35
C ASP A 86 0.80 0.11 -23.04
N VAL A 87 0.44 -1.10 -23.40
CA VAL A 87 1.35 -2.24 -23.27
C VAL A 87 1.43 -3.03 -24.56
N HIS A 88 2.65 -3.34 -24.99
CA HIS A 88 2.89 -4.21 -26.14
C HIS A 88 4.09 -5.13 -25.89
N SER A 89 4.32 -6.08 -26.79
CA SER A 89 5.43 -7.03 -26.66
C SER A 89 6.37 -6.97 -27.86
N HIS A 90 7.66 -7.24 -27.58
CA HIS A 90 8.69 -7.54 -28.56
C HIS A 90 9.13 -9.00 -28.39
N PRO A 91 8.40 -9.98 -28.98
CA PRO A 91 8.54 -11.41 -28.67
C PRO A 91 9.90 -11.99 -29.03
N PHE A 92 10.64 -11.37 -29.95
CA PHE A 92 11.96 -11.84 -30.37
C PHE A 92 13.12 -11.28 -29.53
N THR A 93 12.85 -10.40 -28.58
CA THR A 93 13.88 -9.81 -27.72
C THR A 93 14.14 -10.70 -26.51
N THR A 94 15.27 -11.41 -26.53
CA THR A 94 15.63 -12.41 -25.51
C THR A 94 16.40 -11.82 -24.31
N THR A 95 16.99 -10.62 -24.45
CA THR A 95 17.83 -10.03 -23.38
C THR A 95 17.22 -8.76 -22.79
N SER A 96 17.66 -7.59 -23.26
CA SER A 96 17.16 -6.30 -22.75
C SER A 96 16.24 -5.65 -23.78
N VAL A 97 14.94 -5.67 -23.50
CA VAL A 97 13.95 -4.99 -24.34
C VAL A 97 14.05 -3.47 -24.16
N THR A 98 13.84 -2.74 -25.24
CA THR A 98 13.69 -1.28 -25.24
C THR A 98 12.69 -0.90 -26.31
N PHE A 99 12.13 0.27 -26.22
CA PHE A 99 11.28 0.86 -27.26
C PHE A 99 12.07 1.01 -28.55
N SER A 100 11.42 0.71 -29.67
CA SER A 100 11.98 0.85 -31.01
C SER A 100 11.76 2.27 -31.58
N GLY A 101 12.38 2.57 -32.72
CA GLY A 101 12.10 3.83 -33.41
C GLY A 101 10.68 3.90 -34.00
N ILE A 102 10.02 2.75 -34.20
CA ILE A 102 8.60 2.68 -34.60
C ILE A 102 7.72 3.09 -33.42
N ASP A 103 8.01 2.59 -32.22
CA ASP A 103 7.30 2.96 -30.99
C ASP A 103 7.43 4.47 -30.72
N ASP A 104 8.64 5.01 -30.87
CA ASP A 104 8.89 6.45 -30.68
C ASP A 104 8.04 7.29 -31.65
N ARG A 105 7.96 6.89 -32.91
CA ARG A 105 7.16 7.59 -33.91
C ARG A 105 5.65 7.45 -33.63
N SER A 106 5.22 6.27 -33.24
CA SER A 106 3.81 5.99 -32.90
C SER A 106 3.35 6.81 -31.71
N GLU A 107 4.17 6.96 -30.70
CA GLU A 107 3.81 7.62 -29.44
C GLU A 107 4.02 9.14 -29.47
N LEU A 108 5.17 9.61 -30.01
CA LEU A 108 5.51 11.02 -30.07
C LEU A 108 4.96 11.73 -31.31
N GLY A 109 4.73 10.98 -32.38
CA GLY A 109 4.40 11.54 -33.67
C GLY A 109 5.61 12.13 -34.42
N ASP A 110 5.31 12.75 -35.53
CA ASP A 110 6.26 13.50 -36.37
C ASP A 110 5.61 14.76 -36.96
N SER A 111 6.25 15.39 -37.95
CA SER A 111 5.71 16.60 -38.58
C SER A 111 4.36 16.42 -39.30
N GLN A 112 3.98 15.18 -39.62
CA GLN A 112 2.77 14.84 -40.39
C GLN A 112 1.72 14.05 -39.55
N TYR A 113 2.14 13.45 -38.43
CA TYR A 113 1.33 12.58 -37.59
C TYR A 113 1.43 12.99 -36.11
N GLU A 114 0.28 13.20 -35.50
CA GLU A 114 0.20 13.39 -34.05
C GLU A 114 0.27 12.02 -33.35
N GLY A 115 1.31 11.76 -32.58
CA GLY A 115 1.46 10.50 -31.86
C GLY A 115 0.39 10.31 -30.77
N THR A 116 0.28 9.08 -30.25
CA THR A 116 -0.72 8.70 -29.25
C THR A 116 -0.68 9.57 -28.01
N PHE A 117 0.48 10.00 -27.56
CA PHE A 117 0.61 10.92 -26.39
C PHE A 117 0.01 12.29 -26.69
N GLY A 118 0.26 12.85 -27.86
CA GLY A 118 -0.34 14.12 -28.28
C GLY A 118 -1.86 14.05 -28.36
N PHE A 119 -2.36 12.99 -28.99
CA PHE A 119 -3.79 12.71 -29.11
C PHE A 119 -4.45 12.58 -27.73
N THR A 120 -3.87 11.79 -26.83
CA THR A 120 -4.39 11.60 -25.46
C THR A 120 -4.41 12.90 -24.68
N SER A 121 -3.36 13.71 -24.79
CA SER A 121 -3.29 15.04 -24.13
C SER A 121 -4.46 15.95 -24.53
N ARG A 122 -4.87 15.88 -25.78
CA ARG A 122 -5.97 16.71 -26.31
C ARG A 122 -7.35 16.15 -25.95
N TRP A 123 -7.53 14.83 -26.02
CA TRP A 123 -8.84 14.19 -25.85
C TRP A 123 -9.19 13.89 -24.38
N VAL A 124 -8.18 13.58 -23.57
CA VAL A 124 -8.32 13.23 -22.16
C VAL A 124 -7.30 14.05 -21.34
N PRO A 125 -7.48 15.37 -21.28
CA PRO A 125 -6.52 16.23 -20.58
C PRO A 125 -6.46 15.91 -19.07
N GLY A 126 -5.26 16.00 -18.52
CA GLY A 126 -5.02 15.84 -17.07
C GLY A 126 -4.72 14.41 -16.61
N ILE A 127 -4.77 13.41 -17.47
CA ILE A 127 -4.33 12.05 -17.12
C ILE A 127 -2.83 11.89 -17.30
N PHE A 128 -2.24 10.93 -16.57
CA PHE A 128 -0.91 10.39 -16.92
C PHE A 128 -1.08 9.37 -18.04
N HIS A 129 -0.15 9.41 -18.98
CA HIS A 129 -0.04 8.40 -20.03
C HIS A 129 1.37 7.83 -20.00
N ALA A 130 1.47 6.52 -19.85
CA ALA A 130 2.71 5.77 -19.84
C ALA A 130 2.68 4.68 -20.89
N SER A 131 3.83 4.11 -21.20
CA SER A 131 3.95 3.00 -22.12
C SER A 131 4.88 1.94 -21.55
N MET A 132 4.59 0.66 -21.81
CA MET A 132 5.39 -0.49 -21.39
C MET A 132 5.62 -1.42 -22.56
N VAL A 133 6.84 -1.93 -22.68
CA VAL A 133 7.18 -2.97 -23.64
C VAL A 133 7.74 -4.20 -22.93
N PHE A 134 7.18 -5.36 -23.26
CA PHE A 134 7.56 -6.65 -22.71
C PHE A 134 8.44 -7.42 -23.71
N GLY A 135 9.68 -7.75 -23.32
CA GLY A 135 10.50 -8.78 -23.94
C GLY A 135 10.28 -10.13 -23.26
N GLN A 136 11.06 -11.13 -23.65
CA GLN A 136 10.98 -12.46 -23.04
C GLN A 136 11.40 -12.45 -21.56
N GLU A 137 12.50 -11.75 -21.22
CA GLU A 137 13.09 -11.74 -19.87
C GLU A 137 13.17 -10.35 -19.22
N SER A 138 12.77 -9.31 -19.93
CA SER A 138 12.89 -7.92 -19.46
C SER A 138 11.68 -7.08 -19.82
N ILE A 139 11.53 -5.97 -19.12
CA ILE A 139 10.45 -4.99 -19.35
C ILE A 139 11.10 -3.62 -19.40
N ASP A 140 10.68 -2.79 -20.35
CA ASP A 140 10.96 -1.37 -20.35
C ASP A 140 9.68 -0.58 -20.16
N ALA A 141 9.79 0.62 -19.55
CA ALA A 141 8.63 1.44 -19.27
C ALA A 141 9.01 2.92 -19.22
N ARG A 142 8.12 3.77 -19.75
CA ARG A 142 8.29 5.21 -19.83
C ARG A 142 6.98 5.94 -19.61
N ILE A 143 7.05 7.20 -19.20
CA ILE A 143 5.90 8.06 -18.99
C ILE A 143 6.08 9.37 -19.72
N TYR A 144 5.02 9.89 -20.29
CA TYR A 144 4.99 11.17 -20.98
C TYR A 144 4.66 12.31 -20.02
N ASP A 145 5.48 13.35 -20.03
CA ASP A 145 5.22 14.59 -19.32
C ASP A 145 4.57 15.59 -20.29
N PHE A 146 3.28 15.80 -20.15
CA PHE A 146 2.52 16.69 -21.02
C PHE A 146 2.93 18.16 -20.91
N GLY A 147 3.39 18.60 -19.73
CA GLY A 147 3.83 19.97 -19.52
C GLY A 147 5.15 20.29 -20.25
N GLN A 148 6.10 19.35 -20.17
CA GLN A 148 7.41 19.48 -20.81
C GLN A 148 7.48 18.87 -22.19
N LYS A 149 6.46 18.15 -22.63
CA LYS A 149 6.41 17.40 -23.90
C LYS A 149 7.62 16.45 -24.06
N THR A 150 8.00 15.79 -22.97
CA THR A 150 9.17 14.91 -22.91
C THR A 150 8.77 13.53 -22.39
N ILE A 151 9.54 12.51 -22.81
CA ILE A 151 9.45 11.16 -22.27
C ILE A 151 10.50 10.99 -21.17
N SER A 152 10.11 10.33 -20.10
CA SER A 152 11.02 9.93 -19.03
C SER A 152 10.86 8.44 -18.72
N PRO A 153 11.94 7.69 -18.48
CA PRO A 153 11.83 6.32 -18.02
C PRO A 153 11.15 6.26 -16.66
N LEU A 154 10.41 5.20 -16.41
CA LEU A 154 9.89 4.85 -15.10
C LEU A 154 11.02 4.26 -14.24
N ASP A 155 10.99 4.54 -12.94
CA ASP A 155 12.06 4.13 -12.03
C ASP A 155 11.93 2.69 -11.57
N GLU A 156 10.67 2.21 -11.42
CA GLU A 156 10.38 0.92 -10.79
C GLU A 156 9.00 0.41 -11.16
N ILE A 157 8.87 -0.91 -11.31
CA ILE A 157 7.60 -1.63 -11.37
C ILE A 157 7.53 -2.51 -10.13
N ARG A 158 6.47 -2.35 -9.33
CA ARG A 158 6.19 -3.14 -8.12
C ARG A 158 5.07 -4.12 -8.38
N ILE A 159 5.26 -5.37 -7.98
CA ILE A 159 4.25 -6.42 -8.06
C ILE A 159 3.91 -6.83 -6.64
N ILE A 160 2.72 -6.45 -6.19
CA ILE A 160 2.19 -6.77 -4.87
C ILE A 160 1.65 -8.20 -4.90
N SER A 161 2.16 -9.04 -4.00
CA SER A 161 1.81 -10.45 -3.89
C SER A 161 2.25 -10.99 -2.53
N ARG A 162 2.01 -12.29 -2.29
CA ARG A 162 2.64 -13.03 -1.17
C ARG A 162 4.15 -13.07 -1.26
N TYR A 163 4.69 -12.94 -2.47
CA TYR A 163 6.11 -12.84 -2.78
C TYR A 163 6.34 -11.58 -3.61
N PRO A 164 6.41 -10.41 -2.98
CA PRO A 164 6.52 -9.14 -3.69
C PRO A 164 7.76 -9.10 -4.57
N ARG A 165 7.62 -8.53 -5.75
CA ARG A 165 8.73 -8.39 -6.72
C ARG A 165 8.89 -6.93 -7.13
N ARG A 166 10.12 -6.54 -7.38
CA ARG A 166 10.49 -5.23 -7.93
C ARG A 166 11.25 -5.45 -9.22
N ILE A 167 10.80 -4.83 -10.30
CA ILE A 167 11.45 -4.86 -11.60
C ILE A 167 11.93 -3.45 -11.90
N ILE A 168 13.21 -3.34 -12.27
CA ILE A 168 13.78 -2.09 -12.72
C ILE A 168 13.72 -2.08 -14.25
N PRO A 169 12.98 -1.16 -14.89
CA PRO A 169 12.90 -1.04 -16.34
C PRO A 169 14.28 -0.91 -16.98
N THR A 170 14.42 -1.44 -18.19
CA THR A 170 15.72 -1.48 -18.88
C THR A 170 16.36 -0.08 -19.03
N SER A 171 15.58 0.92 -19.43
CA SER A 171 16.05 2.30 -19.56
C SER A 171 16.46 2.95 -18.23
N ALA A 172 15.80 2.58 -17.12
CA ALA A 172 16.17 3.05 -15.80
C ALA A 172 17.50 2.44 -15.33
N ASN A 173 17.79 1.19 -15.67
CA ASN A 173 19.07 0.55 -15.39
C ASN A 173 20.24 1.22 -16.16
N ARG A 174 20.03 1.58 -17.42
CA ARG A 174 21.04 2.27 -18.23
C ARG A 174 21.43 3.61 -17.63
N LYS A 175 20.50 4.40 -17.10
CA LYS A 175 20.79 5.65 -16.39
C LYS A 175 21.67 5.42 -15.16
N LYS A 176 21.46 4.34 -14.41
CA LYS A 176 22.28 3.99 -13.24
C LYS A 176 23.68 3.54 -13.66
N SER A 177 23.84 2.81 -14.75
CA SER A 177 25.14 2.39 -15.27
C SER A 177 25.98 3.56 -15.84
N VAL A 178 25.33 4.55 -16.47
CA VAL A 178 26.02 5.77 -16.94
C VAL A 178 26.46 6.68 -15.77
N SER A 179 25.67 6.70 -14.68
CA SER A 179 26.08 7.43 -13.46
C SER A 179 27.18 6.72 -12.66
N SER A 180 27.36 5.40 -12.85
CA SER A 180 28.40 4.59 -12.19
C SER A 180 29.78 4.67 -12.87
N PHE A 181 29.92 5.30 -14.06
CA PHE A 181 31.21 5.52 -14.69
C PHE A 181 32.05 6.64 -14.03
N ASN A 182 31.49 7.35 -13.06
CA ASN A 182 32.26 8.20 -12.14
C ASN A 182 32.69 7.41 -10.90
N LEU A 183 33.66 6.51 -11.08
CA LEU A 183 34.25 5.65 -10.04
C LEU A 183 34.91 6.39 -8.85
N PHE A 184 34.87 7.74 -8.80
CA PHE A 184 35.43 8.56 -7.73
C PHE A 184 34.51 9.66 -7.18
N LYS A 185 33.26 9.75 -7.58
CA LYS A 185 32.27 10.50 -6.79
C LYS A 185 31.75 9.64 -5.69
N LYS A 186 32.27 9.87 -4.49
CA LYS A 186 31.72 9.43 -3.21
C LYS A 186 30.19 9.57 -3.30
N ASN A 187 29.52 8.45 -3.26
CA ASN A 187 28.10 8.21 -3.33
C ASN A 187 27.25 9.36 -2.78
N GLU A 188 26.15 9.66 -3.47
CA GLU A 188 24.96 10.16 -2.79
C GLU A 188 24.82 9.34 -1.52
N ASN A 189 24.93 9.99 -0.36
CA ASN A 189 24.80 9.36 0.94
C ASN A 189 23.53 8.53 0.92
N PRO A 190 23.59 7.20 1.14
CA PRO A 190 22.38 6.48 1.42
C PRO A 190 21.75 7.21 2.60
N LYS A 191 20.50 7.62 2.45
CA LYS A 191 19.74 8.37 3.47
C LYS A 191 19.76 7.64 4.84
N TYR A 192 20.27 6.40 4.83
CA TYR A 192 20.38 5.51 5.98
C TYR A 192 21.73 4.76 5.95
N GLU A 193 22.65 5.15 6.79
CA GLU A 193 23.89 4.42 7.02
C GLU A 193 23.60 3.23 7.94
N ILE A 194 23.69 2.00 7.40
CA ILE A 194 23.38 0.79 8.17
C ILE A 194 24.58 0.46 9.06
N ASN A 195 24.40 0.45 10.36
CA ASN A 195 25.38 -0.07 11.30
C ASN A 195 25.36 -1.62 11.30
N TYR A 196 26.10 -2.22 10.38
CA TYR A 196 26.14 -3.69 10.25
C TYR A 196 26.61 -4.42 11.53
N SER A 197 27.38 -3.78 12.39
CA SER A 197 27.79 -4.37 13.67
C SER A 197 26.61 -4.52 14.63
N GLN A 198 25.72 -3.51 14.70
CA GLN A 198 24.50 -3.54 15.48
C GLN A 198 23.56 -4.68 15.04
N TYR A 199 23.47 -4.92 13.74
CA TYR A 199 22.57 -5.89 13.14
C TYR A 199 23.22 -7.24 12.81
N SER A 200 24.47 -7.49 13.29
CA SER A 200 25.26 -8.66 12.92
C SER A 200 24.52 -9.98 13.17
N ARG A 201 23.77 -10.12 14.25
CA ARG A 201 23.04 -11.35 14.60
C ARG A 201 21.83 -11.60 13.69
N GLN A 202 21.06 -10.57 13.39
CA GLN A 202 19.92 -10.73 12.49
C GLN A 202 20.33 -10.85 11.01
N ILE A 203 21.48 -10.28 10.62
CA ILE A 203 22.06 -10.49 9.29
C ILE A 203 22.42 -11.97 9.04
N LEU A 204 22.76 -12.72 10.07
CA LEU A 204 22.94 -14.17 9.95
C LEU A 204 21.63 -14.89 9.59
N ALA A 205 20.48 -14.34 9.99
CA ALA A 205 19.17 -14.90 9.68
C ALA A 205 18.59 -14.36 8.34
N PHE A 206 18.73 -13.08 8.07
CA PHE A 206 18.05 -12.40 6.94
C PHE A 206 19.00 -12.07 5.78
N GLY A 207 20.29 -12.22 5.96
CA GLY A 207 21.31 -11.75 5.02
C GLY A 207 21.47 -10.23 5.00
N LYS A 208 22.52 -9.73 4.34
CA LYS A 208 22.75 -8.29 4.16
C LYS A 208 21.65 -7.63 3.36
N LEU A 209 21.15 -8.29 2.32
CA LEU A 209 20.08 -7.77 1.47
C LEU A 209 18.78 -7.58 2.25
N GLY A 210 18.42 -8.54 3.11
CA GLY A 210 17.24 -8.41 3.97
C GLY A 210 17.34 -7.21 4.91
N GLN A 211 18.53 -6.97 5.51
CA GLN A 211 18.76 -5.79 6.34
C GLN A 211 18.70 -4.48 5.53
N GLN A 212 19.14 -4.48 4.30
CA GLN A 212 19.02 -3.31 3.42
C GLN A 212 17.58 -3.00 3.04
N GLU A 213 16.76 -4.03 2.81
CA GLU A 213 15.33 -3.84 2.53
C GLU A 213 14.59 -3.31 3.77
N LEU A 214 14.91 -3.80 4.97
CA LEU A 214 14.41 -3.22 6.24
C LEU A 214 14.75 -1.73 6.36
N ALA A 215 16.02 -1.38 6.17
CA ALA A 215 16.49 0.00 6.30
C ALA A 215 15.90 0.97 5.26
N LYS A 216 15.38 0.48 4.15
CA LYS A 216 14.69 1.29 3.12
C LYS A 216 13.18 1.37 3.33
N SER A 217 12.60 0.47 4.11
CA SER A 217 11.14 0.34 4.23
C SER A 217 10.52 1.47 5.05
N ILE A 218 9.32 1.88 4.64
CA ILE A 218 8.47 2.85 5.32
C ILE A 218 7.24 2.11 5.83
N ILE A 219 7.09 2.07 7.16
CA ILE A 219 6.01 1.31 7.80
C ILE A 219 5.02 2.26 8.46
N GLY A 220 3.76 2.15 8.07
CA GLY A 220 2.65 2.80 8.74
C GLY A 220 2.19 1.96 9.94
N VAL A 221 2.06 2.56 11.12
CA VAL A 221 1.51 1.93 12.32
C VAL A 221 0.31 2.73 12.77
N VAL A 222 -0.85 2.08 12.91
CA VAL A 222 -2.08 2.74 13.34
C VAL A 222 -2.54 2.16 14.66
N GLY A 223 -2.63 3.04 15.68
CA GLY A 223 -2.83 2.68 17.08
C GLY A 223 -1.49 2.61 17.83
N ALA A 224 -1.32 3.42 18.86
CA ALA A 224 -0.12 3.49 19.74
C ALA A 224 -0.39 2.92 21.15
N GLY A 225 -1.35 2.02 21.24
CA GLY A 225 -1.71 1.33 22.47
C GLY A 225 -0.80 0.14 22.80
N GLY A 226 -1.36 -0.86 23.48
CA GLY A 226 -0.64 -2.06 23.91
C GLY A 226 -0.01 -2.86 22.76
N LEU A 227 -0.74 -3.06 21.63
CA LEU A 227 -0.20 -3.72 20.43
C LEU A 227 0.78 -2.81 19.69
N GLY A 228 0.40 -1.55 19.40
CA GLY A 228 1.20 -0.66 18.57
C GLY A 228 2.52 -0.26 19.20
N SER A 229 2.61 -0.13 20.52
CA SER A 229 3.88 0.15 21.20
C SER A 229 4.87 -1.00 21.06
N VAL A 230 4.39 -2.26 21.08
CA VAL A 230 5.22 -3.44 20.82
C VAL A 230 5.66 -3.48 19.35
N VAL A 231 4.75 -3.15 18.40
CA VAL A 231 5.10 -3.07 16.98
C VAL A 231 6.22 -2.05 16.76
N VAL A 232 6.09 -0.84 17.30
CA VAL A 232 7.12 0.21 17.19
C VAL A 232 8.45 -0.24 17.78
N GLU A 233 8.44 -0.88 18.97
CA GLU A 233 9.63 -1.46 19.61
C GLU A 233 10.35 -2.43 18.66
N LEU A 234 9.62 -3.42 18.14
CA LEU A 234 10.21 -4.45 17.27
C LEU A 234 10.71 -3.88 15.94
N LEU A 235 9.92 -3.03 15.26
CA LEU A 235 10.32 -2.40 14.01
C LEU A 235 11.58 -1.55 14.17
N THR A 236 11.67 -0.79 15.27
CA THR A 236 12.82 0.05 15.58
C THR A 236 14.10 -0.78 15.78
N ARG A 237 13.98 -1.92 16.51
CA ARG A 237 15.11 -2.84 16.74
C ARG A 237 15.50 -3.62 15.51
N LEU A 238 14.55 -3.95 14.63
CA LEU A 238 14.81 -4.55 13.34
C LEU A 238 15.53 -3.60 12.37
N GLY A 239 15.50 -2.29 12.65
CA GLY A 239 16.20 -1.28 11.84
C GLY A 239 15.43 -0.90 10.59
N VAL A 240 14.10 -0.74 10.66
CA VAL A 240 13.32 -0.13 9.57
C VAL A 240 13.71 1.33 9.39
N GLY A 241 13.66 1.83 8.14
CA GLY A 241 14.11 3.18 7.83
C GLY A 241 13.18 4.26 8.36
N LYS A 242 11.87 4.04 8.22
CA LYS A 242 10.85 5.03 8.62
C LYS A 242 9.63 4.39 9.24
N ILE A 243 9.12 5.00 10.31
CA ILE A 243 7.85 4.67 10.94
C ILE A 243 6.94 5.90 10.89
N ILE A 244 5.70 5.72 10.42
CA ILE A 244 4.64 6.71 10.47
C ILE A 244 3.61 6.16 11.46
N CYS A 245 3.44 6.79 12.62
CA CYS A 245 2.56 6.27 13.67
C CYS A 245 1.40 7.23 13.93
N ALA A 246 0.16 6.75 13.81
CA ALA A 246 -1.05 7.53 14.06
C ALA A 246 -1.82 7.01 15.29
N ASP A 247 -2.18 7.91 16.17
CA ASP A 247 -3.03 7.70 17.35
C ASP A 247 -3.37 9.08 17.94
N ASP A 248 -4.62 9.34 18.29
CA ASP A 248 -5.08 10.62 18.81
C ASP A 248 -5.16 10.68 20.34
N ASP A 249 -4.82 9.60 21.03
CA ASP A 249 -4.92 9.50 22.48
C ASP A 249 -3.74 10.11 23.25
N ILE A 250 -4.05 10.46 24.48
CA ILE A 250 -3.09 10.83 25.53
C ILE A 250 -2.84 9.61 26.39
N ILE A 251 -1.61 9.47 26.91
CA ILE A 251 -1.26 8.41 27.84
C ILE A 251 -1.96 8.57 29.19
N GLU A 252 -2.50 7.47 29.73
CA GLU A 252 -3.21 7.42 31.00
C GLU A 252 -2.54 6.42 31.96
N VAL A 253 -2.88 6.49 33.27
CA VAL A 253 -2.37 5.57 34.30
C VAL A 253 -2.64 4.12 33.91
N SER A 254 -3.83 3.82 33.42
CA SER A 254 -4.24 2.47 32.99
C SER A 254 -3.39 1.90 31.85
N ASN A 255 -2.70 2.76 31.09
CA ASN A 255 -1.85 2.37 29.97
C ASN A 255 -0.43 1.96 30.39
N LEU A 256 0.04 2.40 31.56
CA LEU A 256 1.41 2.14 32.03
C LEU A 256 1.76 0.66 32.16
N SER A 257 0.77 -0.20 32.31
CA SER A 257 0.97 -1.66 32.40
C SER A 257 1.24 -2.34 31.07
N ARG A 258 0.97 -1.67 29.92
CA ARG A 258 1.02 -2.32 28.60
C ARG A 258 1.59 -1.48 27.46
N VAL A 259 1.78 -0.17 27.64
CA VAL A 259 2.38 0.70 26.61
C VAL A 259 3.89 0.80 26.85
N ILE A 260 4.68 0.25 25.95
CA ILE A 260 6.14 0.23 26.05
C ILE A 260 6.69 1.66 25.99
N GLY A 261 7.69 1.94 26.84
CA GLY A 261 8.36 3.24 26.92
C GLY A 261 7.61 4.30 27.70
N SER A 262 6.40 3.99 28.22
CA SER A 262 5.63 4.90 29.06
C SER A 262 6.16 4.98 30.49
N THR A 263 6.01 6.14 31.13
CA THR A 263 6.40 6.42 32.50
C THR A 263 5.32 7.22 33.23
N PRO A 264 5.25 7.20 34.59
CA PRO A 264 4.31 8.03 35.34
C PRO A 264 4.41 9.52 34.99
N LYS A 265 5.62 10.01 34.68
CA LYS A 265 5.85 11.40 34.28
C LYS A 265 5.16 11.75 32.92
N ASP A 266 5.01 10.79 32.01
CA ASP A 266 4.32 11.01 30.76
C ASP A 266 2.83 11.24 31.00
N VAL A 267 2.25 10.54 31.99
CA VAL A 267 0.85 10.73 32.40
C VAL A 267 0.65 12.12 33.03
N GLU A 268 1.55 12.52 33.92
CA GLU A 268 1.52 13.87 34.54
C GLU A 268 1.57 14.98 33.47
N LEU A 269 2.39 14.79 32.44
CA LEU A 269 2.56 15.73 31.32
C LEU A 269 1.47 15.62 30.25
N LYS A 270 0.50 14.71 30.40
CA LYS A 270 -0.55 14.43 29.40
C LYS A 270 0.03 14.24 28.00
N ARG A 271 1.10 13.46 27.88
CA ARG A 271 1.81 13.27 26.62
C ARG A 271 0.96 12.48 25.63
N ARG A 272 0.98 12.87 24.35
CA ARG A 272 0.40 12.08 23.27
C ARG A 272 1.11 10.74 23.13
N LYS A 273 0.37 9.63 22.93
CA LYS A 273 0.96 8.28 22.80
C LYS A 273 1.99 8.22 21.67
N VAL A 274 1.70 8.83 20.50
CA VAL A 274 2.62 8.86 19.35
C VAL A 274 3.93 9.59 19.63
N GLU A 275 3.90 10.71 20.39
CA GLU A 275 5.10 11.46 20.78
C GLU A 275 5.96 10.69 21.79
N LEU A 276 5.30 9.93 22.67
CA LEU A 276 5.97 9.02 23.60
C LEU A 276 6.73 7.95 22.82
N LEU A 277 6.09 7.33 21.82
CA LEU A 277 6.70 6.29 21.01
C LEU A 277 7.82 6.83 20.12
N GLU A 278 7.69 8.04 19.58
CA GLU A 278 8.76 8.73 18.84
C GLU A 278 10.00 8.88 19.73
N ARG A 279 9.85 9.44 20.93
CA ARG A 279 10.95 9.57 21.91
C ARG A 279 11.57 8.21 22.24
N HIS A 280 10.74 7.18 22.41
CA HIS A 280 11.20 5.84 22.74
C HIS A 280 11.98 5.21 21.58
N ALA A 281 11.46 5.27 20.36
CA ALA A 281 12.11 4.77 19.16
C ALA A 281 13.47 5.42 18.92
N GLN A 282 13.56 6.74 19.04
CA GLN A 282 14.80 7.50 18.87
C GLN A 282 15.88 7.14 19.90
N ARG A 283 15.48 6.73 21.13
CA ARG A 283 16.43 6.22 22.14
C ARG A 283 17.01 4.87 21.80
N ILE A 284 16.23 4.00 21.10
CA ILE A 284 16.66 2.68 20.66
C ILE A 284 17.53 2.77 19.42
N ASN A 285 17.05 3.52 18.41
CA ASN A 285 17.71 3.70 17.14
C ASN A 285 17.60 5.16 16.69
N PRO A 286 18.66 5.97 16.92
CA PRO A 286 18.65 7.39 16.52
C PRO A 286 18.54 7.62 15.00
N ASN A 287 18.80 6.58 14.19
CA ASN A 287 18.73 6.65 12.74
C ASN A 287 17.34 6.37 12.16
N VAL A 288 16.37 5.91 12.97
CA VAL A 288 14.99 5.72 12.50
C VAL A 288 14.33 7.08 12.26
N GLU A 289 13.79 7.29 11.07
CA GLU A 289 12.91 8.43 10.82
C GLU A 289 11.54 8.11 11.42
N PHE A 290 11.11 8.84 12.43
CA PHE A 290 9.80 8.66 13.05
C PHE A 290 8.92 9.87 12.75
N LYS A 291 7.68 9.62 12.27
CA LYS A 291 6.67 10.65 12.04
C LYS A 291 5.49 10.36 12.95
N ALA A 292 5.37 11.13 14.04
CA ALA A 292 4.20 11.11 14.88
C ALA A 292 3.02 11.85 14.20
N VAL A 293 1.85 11.21 14.16
CA VAL A 293 0.59 11.75 13.65
C VAL A 293 -0.43 11.72 14.79
N PRO A 294 -0.57 12.80 15.59
CA PRO A 294 -1.44 12.84 16.77
C PRO A 294 -2.90 13.09 16.37
N GLU A 295 -3.40 12.30 15.43
CA GLU A 295 -4.73 12.41 14.85
C GLU A 295 -5.36 11.02 14.69
N SER A 296 -6.69 10.97 14.82
CA SER A 296 -7.46 9.75 14.53
C SER A 296 -7.34 9.38 13.05
N ILE A 297 -7.15 8.10 12.77
CA ILE A 297 -7.12 7.57 11.40
C ILE A 297 -8.47 7.74 10.69
N LEU A 298 -9.54 8.04 11.40
CA LEU A 298 -10.84 8.39 10.84
C LEU A 298 -10.82 9.76 10.15
N ASN A 299 -9.81 10.58 10.39
CA ASN A 299 -9.62 11.85 9.71
C ASN A 299 -8.82 11.63 8.42
N PRO A 300 -9.30 12.09 7.26
CA PRO A 300 -8.59 11.98 5.99
C PRO A 300 -7.17 12.57 6.00
N SER A 301 -6.94 13.65 6.77
CA SER A 301 -5.63 14.29 6.95
C SER A 301 -4.57 13.33 7.50
N ALA A 302 -4.95 12.47 8.45
CA ALA A 302 -4.06 11.46 9.01
C ALA A 302 -3.63 10.43 7.96
N LEU A 303 -4.54 10.03 7.06
CA LEU A 303 -4.28 9.04 6.01
C LEU A 303 -3.30 9.52 4.93
N ILE A 304 -3.22 10.83 4.68
CA ILE A 304 -2.35 11.38 3.61
C ILE A 304 -0.90 10.94 3.79
N GLY A 305 -0.40 10.95 5.02
CA GLY A 305 0.97 10.54 5.31
C GLY A 305 1.25 9.06 5.06
N PHE A 306 0.22 8.21 5.13
CA PHE A 306 0.34 6.76 4.92
C PHE A 306 0.43 6.35 3.44
N LYS A 307 0.16 7.26 2.50
CA LYS A 307 0.37 7.00 1.06
C LYS A 307 1.82 6.68 0.71
N ASP A 308 2.77 7.13 1.54
CA ASP A 308 4.19 6.83 1.37
C ASP A 308 4.59 5.45 1.92
N ALA A 309 3.76 4.84 2.78
CA ALA A 309 4.08 3.56 3.40
C ALA A 309 4.20 2.44 2.37
N ASP A 310 5.17 1.54 2.58
CA ASP A 310 5.29 0.29 1.84
C ASP A 310 4.40 -0.80 2.43
N TYR A 311 4.14 -0.75 3.75
CA TYR A 311 3.26 -1.64 4.51
C TYR A 311 2.55 -0.87 5.62
N ILE A 312 1.34 -1.32 5.98
CA ILE A 312 0.59 -0.77 7.11
C ILE A 312 0.37 -1.89 8.13
N ILE A 313 0.58 -1.59 9.42
CA ILE A 313 0.26 -2.47 10.53
C ILE A 313 -0.80 -1.78 11.39
N GLY A 314 -2.00 -2.36 11.44
CA GLY A 314 -3.11 -1.88 12.23
C GLY A 314 -3.15 -2.56 13.59
N CYS A 315 -3.16 -1.73 14.63
CA CYS A 315 -3.20 -2.12 16.03
C CYS A 315 -4.41 -1.50 16.73
N THR A 316 -5.49 -1.31 15.99
CA THR A 316 -6.70 -0.62 16.45
C THR A 316 -7.69 -1.62 17.05
N ASP A 317 -8.46 -1.14 18.01
CA ASP A 317 -9.52 -1.87 18.70
C ASP A 317 -10.92 -1.61 18.09
N THR A 318 -11.07 -0.60 17.20
CA THR A 318 -12.35 -0.21 16.60
C THR A 318 -12.59 -0.85 15.23
N GLN A 319 -13.85 -1.17 14.94
CA GLN A 319 -14.29 -1.70 13.63
C GLN A 319 -14.21 -0.64 12.52
N SER A 320 -14.50 0.62 12.86
CA SER A 320 -14.41 1.75 11.93
C SER A 320 -12.99 1.98 11.44
N SER A 321 -11.98 1.92 12.32
CA SER A 321 -10.58 2.03 11.93
C SER A 321 -10.13 0.86 11.04
N ARG A 322 -10.53 -0.38 11.36
CA ARG A 322 -10.27 -1.55 10.50
C ARG A 322 -10.89 -1.42 9.13
N MET A 323 -12.15 -0.96 9.07
CA MET A 323 -12.85 -0.72 7.80
C MET A 323 -12.09 0.27 6.92
N ILE A 324 -11.65 1.39 7.50
CA ILE A 324 -10.89 2.42 6.77
C ILE A 324 -9.55 1.88 6.29
N LEU A 325 -8.77 1.24 7.16
CA LEU A 325 -7.47 0.70 6.78
C LEU A 325 -7.58 -0.40 5.72
N ASN A 326 -8.60 -1.25 5.79
CA ASN A 326 -8.90 -2.24 4.78
C ASN A 326 -9.20 -1.58 3.42
N SER A 327 -10.04 -0.54 3.40
CA SER A 327 -10.36 0.22 2.18
C SER A 327 -9.15 0.96 1.64
N PHE A 328 -8.38 1.64 2.50
CA PHE A 328 -7.16 2.36 2.13
C PHE A 328 -6.09 1.45 1.53
N SER A 329 -5.88 0.25 2.12
CA SER A 329 -4.99 -0.77 1.60
C SER A 329 -5.33 -1.14 0.15
N MET A 330 -6.60 -1.42 -0.12
CA MET A 330 -7.06 -1.78 -1.46
C MET A 330 -7.02 -0.62 -2.44
N GLN A 331 -7.35 0.60 -1.98
CA GLN A 331 -7.36 1.81 -2.78
C GLN A 331 -5.97 2.21 -3.27
N TYR A 332 -4.95 2.08 -2.41
CA TYR A 332 -3.57 2.50 -2.70
C TYR A 332 -2.63 1.33 -2.99
N LEU A 333 -3.14 0.10 -3.05
CA LEU A 333 -2.35 -1.12 -3.25
C LEU A 333 -1.20 -1.26 -2.23
N ILE A 334 -1.46 -0.97 -0.96
CA ILE A 334 -0.49 -1.08 0.12
C ILE A 334 -0.85 -2.30 0.99
N PRO A 335 0.01 -3.33 1.13
CA PRO A 335 -0.27 -4.45 2.01
C PRO A 335 -0.53 -4.01 3.46
N TYR A 336 -1.54 -4.61 4.09
CA TYR A 336 -2.00 -4.27 5.42
C TYR A 336 -2.01 -5.51 6.32
N ILE A 337 -1.39 -5.40 7.49
CA ILE A 337 -1.41 -6.43 8.53
C ILE A 337 -2.27 -5.93 9.68
N ASP A 338 -3.41 -6.58 9.88
CA ASP A 338 -4.34 -6.28 10.97
C ASP A 338 -4.05 -7.18 12.16
N LEU A 339 -3.81 -6.57 13.31
CA LEU A 339 -3.54 -7.24 14.57
C LEU A 339 -4.70 -7.00 15.53
N GLY A 340 -5.24 -8.05 16.11
CA GLY A 340 -6.28 -7.97 17.11
C GLY A 340 -6.08 -9.01 18.20
N PHE A 341 -6.39 -8.65 19.42
CA PHE A 341 -6.44 -9.55 20.56
C PHE A 341 -7.69 -9.24 21.39
N GLY A 342 -8.40 -10.28 21.81
CA GLY A 342 -9.57 -10.18 22.68
C GLY A 342 -9.48 -11.11 23.87
N ILE A 343 -9.97 -10.65 25.02
CA ILE A 343 -10.09 -11.44 26.26
C ILE A 343 -11.54 -11.32 26.74
N GLU A 344 -12.18 -12.45 26.94
CA GLU A 344 -13.48 -12.53 27.60
C GLU A 344 -13.29 -13.03 29.03
N VAL A 345 -13.98 -12.40 29.97
CA VAL A 345 -13.91 -12.71 31.40
C VAL A 345 -15.30 -12.97 31.95
N ASP A 346 -15.48 -14.09 32.65
CA ASP A 346 -16.66 -14.30 33.51
C ASP A 346 -16.50 -13.41 34.77
N GLU A 347 -17.22 -12.28 34.79
CA GLU A 347 -17.13 -11.30 35.88
C GLU A 347 -17.52 -11.87 37.24
N ASN A 348 -18.42 -12.87 37.28
CA ASN A 348 -18.86 -13.49 38.50
C ASN A 348 -17.80 -14.42 39.10
N LYS A 349 -17.14 -15.18 38.23
CA LYS A 349 -16.10 -16.13 38.63
C LYS A 349 -14.69 -15.55 38.59
N LYS A 350 -14.50 -14.35 37.99
CA LYS A 350 -13.20 -13.70 37.79
C LYS A 350 -12.18 -14.62 37.08
N ILE A 351 -12.66 -15.37 36.09
CA ILE A 351 -11.83 -16.25 35.28
C ILE A 351 -11.90 -15.83 33.80
N ILE A 352 -10.79 -16.02 33.10
CA ILE A 352 -10.74 -15.82 31.64
C ILE A 352 -11.49 -17.00 30.99
N THR A 353 -12.54 -16.70 30.23
CA THR A 353 -13.35 -17.69 29.50
C THR A 353 -12.86 -17.87 28.06
N SER A 354 -12.29 -16.82 27.47
CA SER A 354 -11.70 -16.85 26.14
C SER A 354 -10.55 -15.85 26.07
N ALA A 355 -9.48 -16.19 25.38
CA ALA A 355 -8.39 -15.27 25.09
C ALA A 355 -7.77 -15.66 23.74
N ALA A 356 -8.00 -14.85 22.72
CA ALA A 356 -7.60 -15.16 21.34
C ALA A 356 -6.99 -13.97 20.62
N GLY A 357 -6.01 -14.27 19.78
CA GLY A 357 -5.34 -13.31 18.91
C GLY A 357 -5.58 -13.62 17.43
N LYS A 358 -5.67 -12.57 16.63
CA LYS A 358 -5.83 -12.66 15.18
C LYS A 358 -4.75 -11.85 14.49
N VAL A 359 -4.11 -12.43 13.47
CA VAL A 359 -3.24 -11.74 12.52
C VAL A 359 -3.81 -11.96 11.13
N ARG A 360 -4.21 -10.88 10.46
CA ARG A 360 -4.74 -10.90 9.10
C ARG A 360 -3.80 -10.15 8.19
N VAL A 361 -3.30 -10.82 7.17
CA VAL A 361 -2.39 -10.26 6.17
C VAL A 361 -3.17 -9.99 4.89
N ILE A 362 -3.56 -8.77 4.70
CA ILE A 362 -4.34 -8.29 3.56
C ILE A 362 -3.38 -7.87 2.46
N ILE A 363 -3.43 -8.59 1.33
CA ILE A 363 -2.62 -8.35 0.16
C ILE A 363 -3.54 -7.87 -0.97
N PRO A 364 -3.37 -6.64 -1.48
CA PRO A 364 -4.16 -6.16 -2.60
C PRO A 364 -4.14 -7.12 -3.79
N GLY A 365 -5.32 -7.42 -4.32
CA GLY A 365 -5.53 -8.45 -5.35
C GLY A 365 -5.97 -9.81 -4.79
N GLU A 366 -5.82 -10.04 -3.48
CA GLU A 366 -6.36 -11.19 -2.77
C GLU A 366 -7.60 -10.78 -1.94
N TRP A 367 -8.03 -11.60 -0.98
CA TRP A 367 -9.17 -11.27 -0.13
C TRP A 367 -8.88 -10.09 0.82
N CYS A 368 -9.91 -9.39 1.23
CA CYS A 368 -9.86 -8.32 2.22
C CYS A 368 -10.74 -8.64 3.44
N ILE A 369 -10.68 -7.86 4.52
CA ILE A 369 -11.43 -8.13 5.75
C ILE A 369 -12.95 -8.11 5.47
N GLN A 370 -13.42 -7.30 4.52
CA GLN A 370 -14.82 -7.28 4.10
C GLN A 370 -15.24 -8.59 3.44
N CYS A 371 -14.39 -9.25 2.64
CA CYS A 371 -14.67 -10.54 2.00
C CYS A 371 -15.00 -11.65 3.02
N ILE A 372 -14.38 -11.61 4.18
CA ILE A 372 -14.56 -12.62 5.24
C ILE A 372 -15.64 -12.25 6.26
N GLY A 373 -16.33 -11.12 6.07
CA GLY A 373 -17.43 -10.69 6.93
C GLY A 373 -17.00 -10.28 8.35
N GLU A 374 -15.72 -9.98 8.59
CA GLU A 374 -15.21 -9.62 9.92
C GLU A 374 -15.25 -8.10 10.21
N ILE A 375 -15.87 -7.31 9.34
CA ILE A 375 -16.28 -5.94 9.64
C ILE A 375 -17.72 -5.94 10.13
N ASN A 376 -17.90 -5.67 11.41
CA ASN A 376 -19.24 -5.57 12.01
C ASN A 376 -19.85 -4.19 11.71
N GLN A 377 -20.72 -4.13 10.71
CA GLN A 377 -21.35 -2.87 10.25
C GLN A 377 -22.16 -2.17 11.35
N ARG A 378 -22.75 -2.93 12.27
CA ARG A 378 -23.50 -2.37 13.39
C ARG A 378 -22.56 -1.64 14.37
N GLU A 379 -21.43 -2.25 14.68
CA GLU A 379 -20.41 -1.61 15.53
C GLU A 379 -19.84 -0.38 14.85
N VAL A 380 -19.50 -0.44 13.54
CA VAL A 380 -19.07 0.73 12.77
C VAL A 380 -20.06 1.88 12.88
N GLN A 381 -21.38 1.60 12.72
CA GLN A 381 -22.42 2.63 12.86
C GLN A 381 -22.45 3.23 14.27
N LEU A 382 -22.29 2.41 15.31
CA LEU A 382 -22.27 2.88 16.69
C LEU A 382 -21.02 3.73 17.00
N GLU A 383 -19.86 3.34 16.49
CA GLU A 383 -18.61 4.06 16.67
C GLU A 383 -18.61 5.43 15.95
N LEU A 384 -19.23 5.50 14.76
CA LEU A 384 -19.31 6.71 13.95
C LEU A 384 -20.46 7.64 14.35
N MET A 385 -21.36 7.18 15.22
CA MET A 385 -22.52 7.94 15.68
C MET A 385 -22.08 9.18 16.49
N SER A 386 -22.78 10.31 16.32
CA SER A 386 -22.54 11.50 17.13
C SER A 386 -22.80 11.21 18.62
N ASP A 387 -22.09 11.91 19.51
CA ASP A 387 -22.31 11.79 20.96
C ASP A 387 -23.77 12.06 21.36
N PHE A 388 -24.42 12.97 20.65
CA PHE A 388 -25.82 13.31 20.87
C PHE A 388 -26.73 12.13 20.51
N ASP A 389 -26.54 11.54 19.32
CA ASP A 389 -27.38 10.41 18.88
C ASP A 389 -27.08 9.16 19.72
N ARG A 390 -25.81 8.95 20.09
CA ARG A 390 -25.39 7.86 20.95
C ARG A 390 -26.08 7.91 22.30
N LYS A 391 -26.07 9.06 22.97
CA LYS A 391 -26.80 9.28 24.24
C LYS A 391 -28.27 8.98 24.10
N ARG A 392 -28.91 9.48 23.03
CA ARG A 392 -30.33 9.26 22.75
C ARG A 392 -30.67 7.79 22.52
N GLN A 393 -29.79 7.02 21.87
CA GLN A 393 -29.96 5.59 21.65
C GLN A 393 -29.78 4.79 22.95
N ILE A 394 -28.85 5.18 23.82
CA ILE A 394 -28.69 4.59 25.16
C ILE A 394 -29.95 4.85 26.01
N GLU A 395 -30.43 6.09 26.07
CA GLU A 395 -31.64 6.46 26.81
C GLU A 395 -32.89 5.69 26.35
N ARG A 396 -32.96 5.34 25.06
CA ARG A 396 -34.03 4.53 24.46
C ARG A 396 -33.86 3.03 24.67
N GLY A 397 -32.77 2.57 25.27
CA GLY A 397 -32.49 1.16 25.50
C GLY A 397 -32.07 0.34 24.26
N TYR A 398 -31.78 1.02 23.11
CA TYR A 398 -31.31 0.35 21.90
C TYR A 398 -29.81 -0.02 21.95
N ILE A 399 -29.03 0.65 22.81
CA ILE A 399 -27.62 0.40 23.05
C ILE A 399 -27.45 0.03 24.52
N SER A 400 -26.91 -1.15 24.80
CA SER A 400 -26.56 -1.63 26.13
C SER A 400 -25.08 -2.06 26.15
N GLY A 401 -24.43 -2.00 27.31
CA GLY A 401 -23.05 -2.48 27.49
C GLY A 401 -21.96 -1.53 27.00
N VAL A 402 -22.25 -0.26 26.84
CA VAL A 402 -21.29 0.77 26.38
C VAL A 402 -20.42 1.22 27.56
N ASN A 403 -19.09 1.10 27.43
CA ASN A 403 -18.00 1.58 28.29
C ASN A 403 -17.36 0.58 29.29
N ILE A 404 -17.40 -0.70 29.03
CA ILE A 404 -16.50 -1.62 29.74
C ILE A 404 -15.20 -1.67 28.90
N PRO A 405 -14.04 -1.20 29.43
CA PRO A 405 -12.78 -1.31 28.74
C PRO A 405 -12.42 -2.78 28.50
N ASP A 406 -12.07 -3.14 27.29
CA ASP A 406 -11.60 -4.48 26.97
C ASP A 406 -10.33 -4.82 27.75
N PRO A 407 -10.25 -5.99 28.39
CA PRO A 407 -9.04 -6.42 29.05
C PRO A 407 -7.87 -6.50 28.07
N SER A 408 -6.73 -5.94 28.45
CA SER A 408 -5.51 -5.96 27.62
C SER A 408 -4.27 -6.16 28.48
N VAL A 409 -3.45 -7.14 28.14
CA VAL A 409 -2.24 -7.51 28.86
C VAL A 409 -1.04 -7.62 27.93
N ILE A 410 0.11 -7.09 28.37
CA ILE A 410 1.30 -6.89 27.53
C ILE A 410 1.83 -8.20 26.90
N PHE A 411 1.87 -9.31 27.65
CA PHE A 411 2.46 -10.55 27.12
C PHE A 411 1.61 -11.15 25.98
N LEU A 412 0.28 -11.02 26.03
CA LEU A 412 -0.61 -11.49 24.96
C LEU A 412 -0.50 -10.58 23.74
N ASN A 413 -0.44 -9.27 23.96
CA ASN A 413 -0.18 -8.30 22.90
C ASN A 413 1.15 -8.63 22.19
N THR A 414 2.21 -8.91 22.95
CA THR A 414 3.54 -9.24 22.43
C THR A 414 3.52 -10.52 21.58
N THR A 415 2.77 -11.54 22.01
CA THR A 415 2.63 -12.79 21.26
C THR A 415 2.01 -12.54 19.89
N VAL A 416 0.88 -11.83 19.83
CA VAL A 416 0.19 -11.54 18.57
C VAL A 416 1.04 -10.64 17.66
N VAL A 417 1.68 -9.62 18.24
CA VAL A 417 2.59 -8.74 17.49
C VAL A 417 3.76 -9.54 16.91
N SER A 418 4.36 -10.44 17.67
CA SER A 418 5.48 -11.27 17.18
C SER A 418 5.07 -12.14 16.00
N LEU A 419 3.86 -12.72 16.02
CA LEU A 419 3.30 -13.45 14.88
C LEU A 419 3.10 -12.51 13.66
N GLY A 420 2.56 -11.31 13.87
CA GLY A 420 2.37 -10.34 12.81
C GLY A 420 3.67 -9.81 12.19
N ILE A 421 4.67 -9.53 13.02
CA ILE A 421 6.02 -9.11 12.56
C ILE A 421 6.71 -10.24 11.79
N CYS A 422 6.49 -11.51 12.16
CA CYS A 422 6.97 -12.65 11.38
C CYS A 422 6.39 -12.63 9.95
N GLU A 423 5.09 -12.37 9.79
CA GLU A 423 4.48 -12.27 8.45
C GLU A 423 4.91 -11.00 7.71
N PHE A 424 5.10 -9.87 8.40
CA PHE A 424 5.69 -8.66 7.79
C PHE A 424 7.08 -8.94 7.22
N LEU A 425 7.96 -9.55 8.01
CA LEU A 425 9.30 -9.93 7.55
C LEU A 425 9.24 -10.91 6.38
N ASN A 426 8.27 -11.82 6.42
CA ASN A 426 8.08 -12.76 5.33
C ASN A 426 7.66 -12.08 4.01
N LEU A 427 6.76 -11.09 4.07
CA LEU A 427 6.41 -10.28 2.90
C LEU A 427 7.61 -9.45 2.38
N LEU A 428 8.50 -9.03 3.28
CA LEU A 428 9.63 -8.18 2.89
C LEU A 428 10.81 -8.97 2.32
N ILE A 429 11.14 -10.13 2.89
CA ILE A 429 12.37 -10.90 2.60
C ILE A 429 12.14 -12.37 2.22
N ASN A 430 10.90 -12.83 2.11
CA ASN A 430 10.50 -14.12 1.54
C ASN A 430 11.22 -15.36 2.14
N PHE A 431 11.26 -15.50 3.48
CA PHE A 431 12.00 -16.60 4.11
C PHE A 431 11.15 -17.85 4.43
N LYS A 432 9.81 -17.74 4.34
CA LYS A 432 8.88 -18.88 4.50
C LYS A 432 7.62 -18.67 3.66
N LYS A 433 6.78 -19.71 3.56
CA LYS A 433 5.45 -19.56 2.93
C LYS A 433 4.59 -18.60 3.77
N PRO A 434 4.04 -17.53 3.18
CA PRO A 434 3.19 -16.58 3.89
C PRO A 434 1.90 -17.23 4.39
N VAL A 435 1.50 -16.84 5.59
CA VAL A 435 0.20 -17.19 6.18
C VAL A 435 -0.64 -15.93 6.28
N GLN A 436 -1.76 -15.89 5.56
CA GLN A 436 -2.57 -14.69 5.50
C GLN A 436 -3.52 -14.51 6.68
N TYR A 437 -3.90 -15.59 7.36
CA TYR A 437 -4.76 -15.50 8.52
C TYR A 437 -4.29 -16.47 9.60
N ILE A 438 -3.81 -15.93 10.72
CA ILE A 438 -3.41 -16.68 11.90
C ILE A 438 -4.41 -16.42 13.02
N PHE A 439 -4.90 -17.50 13.61
CA PHE A 439 -5.69 -17.50 14.83
C PHE A 439 -4.87 -18.14 15.94
N TYR A 440 -4.62 -17.39 17.00
CA TYR A 440 -3.95 -17.85 18.21
C TYR A 440 -4.97 -18.00 19.35
N ASP A 441 -5.07 -19.19 19.90
CA ASP A 441 -5.89 -19.50 21.06
C ASP A 441 -4.96 -19.69 22.26
N MET A 442 -5.07 -18.82 23.27
CA MET A 442 -4.23 -18.88 24.44
C MET A 442 -4.60 -20.05 25.34
N GLN A 443 -5.90 -20.36 25.50
CA GLN A 443 -6.35 -21.40 26.42
C GLN A 443 -5.91 -22.79 25.95
N GLU A 444 -6.07 -23.04 24.66
CA GLU A 444 -5.64 -24.31 24.04
C GLU A 444 -4.15 -24.29 23.67
N THR A 445 -3.46 -23.15 23.80
CA THR A 445 -2.06 -22.97 23.37
C THR A 445 -1.85 -23.41 21.93
N THR A 446 -2.79 -23.06 21.04
CA THR A 446 -2.75 -23.46 19.62
C THR A 446 -2.66 -22.27 18.70
N ILE A 447 -1.95 -22.46 17.58
CA ILE A 447 -1.88 -21.53 16.46
C ILE A 447 -2.46 -22.24 15.24
N ARG A 448 -3.49 -21.65 14.64
CA ARG A 448 -4.17 -22.19 13.46
C ARG A 448 -4.02 -21.23 12.29
N SER A 449 -3.71 -21.77 11.11
CA SER A 449 -3.76 -21.02 9.85
C SER A 449 -5.13 -21.19 9.24
N LEU A 450 -5.81 -20.10 8.97
CA LEU A 450 -7.10 -20.07 8.27
C LEU A 450 -6.86 -19.65 6.81
N THR A 451 -7.76 -20.09 5.94
CA THR A 451 -7.74 -19.72 4.51
C THR A 451 -9.01 -18.98 4.17
N SER A 452 -8.93 -18.04 3.25
CA SER A 452 -10.07 -17.28 2.77
C SER A 452 -9.94 -17.01 1.27
N ALA A 453 -11.06 -16.66 0.64
CA ALA A 453 -11.14 -16.34 -0.77
C ALA A 453 -11.67 -14.92 -0.99
N ARG A 454 -11.22 -14.29 -2.07
CA ARG A 454 -11.75 -13.01 -2.54
C ARG A 454 -13.18 -13.21 -3.05
N GLN A 455 -14.04 -12.27 -2.72
CA GLN A 455 -15.40 -12.18 -3.28
C GLN A 455 -15.35 -11.20 -4.45
N GLU A 456 -15.84 -11.61 -5.63
CA GLU A 456 -15.80 -10.81 -6.85
C GLU A 456 -16.66 -9.54 -6.75
N ASP A 457 -17.79 -9.62 -6.08
CA ASP A 457 -18.74 -8.53 -5.83
C ASP A 457 -18.45 -7.73 -4.54
N CYS A 458 -17.30 -7.95 -3.92
CA CYS A 458 -16.91 -7.23 -2.70
C CYS A 458 -16.92 -5.71 -2.92
N ILE A 459 -17.67 -4.99 -2.07
CA ILE A 459 -17.79 -3.52 -2.12
C ILE A 459 -16.48 -2.76 -1.88
N VAL A 460 -15.41 -3.43 -1.44
CA VAL A 460 -14.10 -2.83 -1.19
C VAL A 460 -13.10 -3.24 -2.26
N CYS A 461 -12.84 -4.55 -2.41
CA CYS A 461 -11.80 -5.06 -3.31
C CYS A 461 -12.34 -5.59 -4.65
N GLY A 462 -13.66 -5.62 -4.87
CA GLY A 462 -14.29 -5.99 -6.15
C GLY A 462 -14.15 -4.89 -7.21
N ILE A 463 -14.64 -5.18 -8.43
CA ILE A 463 -14.53 -4.27 -9.58
C ILE A 463 -15.26 -2.95 -9.35
N ASN A 464 -16.37 -2.95 -8.62
CA ASN A 464 -17.15 -1.75 -8.27
C ASN A 464 -16.69 -1.10 -6.96
N GLY A 465 -15.64 -1.63 -6.32
CA GLY A 465 -15.05 -1.09 -5.09
C GLY A 465 -13.95 -0.07 -5.36
N VAL A 466 -13.25 0.31 -4.28
CA VAL A 466 -12.17 1.31 -4.33
C VAL A 466 -10.83 0.76 -4.80
N PHE A 467 -10.76 -0.50 -5.21
CA PHE A 467 -9.54 -1.18 -5.59
C PHE A 467 -8.73 -0.40 -6.63
N ALA A 468 -7.47 -0.10 -6.32
CA ALA A 468 -6.51 0.60 -7.17
C ALA A 468 -6.94 1.99 -7.69
N LEU A 469 -7.96 2.63 -7.10
CA LEU A 469 -8.38 3.97 -7.52
C LEU A 469 -7.41 5.07 -7.07
N GLY A 470 -6.69 4.85 -5.96
CA GLY A 470 -5.78 5.87 -5.43
C GLY A 470 -6.50 7.21 -5.21
N ASP A 471 -5.94 8.29 -5.73
CA ASP A 471 -6.45 9.64 -5.59
C ASP A 471 -7.70 9.93 -6.46
N LEU A 472 -8.15 8.99 -7.28
CA LEU A 472 -9.41 9.12 -8.04
C LEU A 472 -10.63 8.97 -7.13
N ALA A 473 -10.52 8.22 -6.04
CA ALA A 473 -11.54 8.17 -5.02
C ALA A 473 -11.15 9.08 -3.84
N PRO A 474 -12.08 9.90 -3.33
CA PRO A 474 -11.79 10.73 -2.18
C PRO A 474 -11.49 9.85 -0.95
N LEU A 475 -10.56 10.31 -0.11
CA LEU A 475 -10.44 9.78 1.24
C LEU A 475 -11.69 10.25 2.00
N SER A 476 -12.61 9.34 2.24
CA SER A 476 -13.89 9.63 2.87
C SER A 476 -13.69 10.07 4.32
N ASP A 477 -14.21 11.24 4.70
CA ASP A 477 -14.50 11.51 6.10
C ASP A 477 -15.73 10.69 6.50
N VAL A 478 -15.50 9.58 7.16
CA VAL A 478 -16.57 8.68 7.61
C VAL A 478 -17.49 9.31 8.66
N ARG A 479 -17.12 10.46 9.24
CA ARG A 479 -17.93 11.23 10.20
C ARG A 479 -18.87 12.24 9.53
N GLY A 480 -18.98 12.22 8.19
CA GLY A 480 -19.93 13.04 7.44
C GLY A 480 -19.53 14.51 7.25
N LYS A 481 -18.27 14.85 7.49
CA LYS A 481 -17.72 16.13 7.05
C LYS A 481 -17.34 16.03 5.59
N GLU A 482 -17.53 17.10 4.81
CA GLU A 482 -17.30 17.11 3.36
C GLU A 482 -15.94 16.52 2.98
N PRO A 483 -15.84 15.76 1.84
CA PRO A 483 -14.57 15.28 1.35
C PRO A 483 -13.62 16.45 1.13
N LEU A 484 -12.34 16.25 1.46
CA LEU A 484 -11.31 17.26 1.21
C LEU A 484 -11.32 17.63 -0.28
N LYS A 485 -12.03 18.69 -0.62
CA LYS A 485 -11.85 19.38 -1.88
C LYS A 485 -10.51 20.07 -1.79
N ASN A 486 -9.56 19.61 -2.57
CA ASN A 486 -8.29 20.22 -2.94
C ASN A 486 -7.07 19.37 -2.66
N ILE A 487 -6.77 18.54 -3.63
CA ILE A 487 -5.39 18.38 -4.06
C ILE A 487 -5.09 19.64 -4.88
N PRO A 488 -4.01 20.39 -4.59
CA PRO A 488 -3.73 21.62 -5.34
C PRO A 488 -3.66 21.27 -6.82
N SER A 489 -4.56 21.88 -7.59
CA SER A 489 -4.41 22.00 -9.03
C SER A 489 -3.06 22.68 -9.25
N VAL A 490 -2.23 22.07 -10.10
CA VAL A 490 -1.05 22.75 -10.65
C VAL A 490 -1.52 24.12 -11.09
N SER A 491 -1.04 25.16 -10.39
CA SER A 491 -1.31 26.55 -10.73
C SER A 491 -0.99 26.73 -12.22
N LYS A 492 -1.99 27.21 -12.94
CA LYS A 492 -1.76 27.90 -14.20
C LYS A 492 -0.98 29.18 -13.81
N GLU A 493 0.31 29.14 -13.89
CA GLU A 493 1.09 30.35 -14.07
C GLU A 493 1.02 30.69 -15.56
N GLU A 494 0.58 31.90 -15.81
CA GLU A 494 0.43 32.58 -17.09
C GLU A 494 1.72 32.61 -17.92
#